data_be114a7c48a2b4b76f49b5458bb3ca04
#
_entry.id   be114a7c48a2b4b76f49b5458bb3ca04
#
_cell.length_a   1.000
_cell.length_b   1.000
_cell.length_c   1.000
_cell.angle_alpha   90.00
_cell.angle_beta   90.00
_cell.angle_gamma   90.00
#
_symmetry.space_group_name_H-M   'P 1'
#
loop_
_entity.id
_entity.type
_entity.pdbx_description
1 polymer ?
#
loop_
_entity_poly.entity_id
_entity_poly.type
_entity_poly.pdbx_seq_one_letter_code
_entity_poly.pdbx_strand_id
1 'polypeptide(L)'
;MSLSSSDTDSVRLGGLLSGVLVTQIVNSAVHLAQPLLVADMSGSLGNAAFFSAFGTGVHMLGTYLAGWPTDRFGARLVLVFSTLLRGVVLAGIPIAMAFGVASLPWVMVCYTLEALIRGYVDTSVHTVPLDLVGHRRNLLDRINSRYEVAFEVGAVAGPLMLGGLMLWSDGIVPHIVIPIGFVASAVCYLFIPKTTLTGHLDNPSSHGGSWSGLKYILAHRYLLIVVAALMLFHLYELRKLLSAFFAKGLLHHPAAVGHVGSAFALGGVAGALLYAVTRHRGSGMGWVLGGAAGTLVLAVGWIPVNLPVMMVAVFLFGVSNVCARLVLTRWRQELTPLEFAGGVTAASEFGRTAISVGINSVVGAAFSSGGSVYSGFGIVGGMLGLFAVAQVVLVRLLGRRHR
;
A
#
# COMPACT_ATOMS: atom_id res chain seq x y z
N MET A 1 -21.72 21.31 27.05
CA MET A 1 -22.42 20.41 26.12
C MET A 1 -21.44 19.27 25.83
N SER A 2 -21.48 18.19 26.61
CA SER A 2 -20.58 17.02 26.47
C SER A 2 -21.05 16.20 25.27
N LEU A 3 -20.26 16.19 24.23
CA LEU A 3 -20.47 15.28 23.08
C LEU A 3 -20.53 13.84 23.63
N SER A 4 -21.49 13.05 23.17
CA SER A 4 -21.61 11.65 23.55
C SER A 4 -20.33 10.88 23.14
N SER A 5 -20.00 9.82 23.85
CA SER A 5 -18.80 9.00 23.55
C SER A 5 -18.79 8.46 22.10
N SER A 6 -19.98 8.24 21.53
CA SER A 6 -20.17 7.82 20.12
C SER A 6 -19.82 8.92 19.12
N ASP A 7 -20.11 10.19 19.44
CA ASP A 7 -19.83 11.33 18.55
C ASP A 7 -18.34 11.66 18.56
N THR A 8 -17.69 11.59 19.72
CA THR A 8 -16.22 11.76 19.80
C THR A 8 -15.48 10.67 19.07
N ASP A 9 -15.91 9.43 19.08
CA ASP A 9 -15.29 8.33 18.33
C ASP A 9 -15.49 8.46 16.81
N SER A 10 -16.62 9.02 16.36
CA SER A 10 -16.87 9.26 14.93
C SER A 10 -16.00 10.38 14.35
N VAL A 11 -15.83 11.49 15.08
CA VAL A 11 -14.95 12.61 14.69
C VAL A 11 -13.48 12.18 14.68
N ARG A 12 -13.08 11.31 15.63
CA ARG A 12 -11.71 10.76 15.74
C ARG A 12 -11.29 9.93 14.53
N LEU A 13 -12.22 9.18 13.95
CA LEU A 13 -11.99 8.38 12.75
C LEU A 13 -12.08 9.21 11.46
N GLY A 14 -12.88 10.27 11.44
CA GLY A 14 -13.07 11.15 10.29
C GLY A 14 -11.75 11.74 9.79
N GLY A 15 -10.93 12.28 10.69
CA GLY A 15 -9.63 12.87 10.35
C GLY A 15 -8.65 11.85 9.74
N LEU A 16 -8.61 10.62 10.28
CA LEU A 16 -7.78 9.56 9.71
C LEU A 16 -8.27 9.16 8.32
N LEU A 17 -9.56 8.85 8.17
CA LEU A 17 -10.09 8.30 6.93
C LEU A 17 -10.09 9.30 5.79
N SER A 18 -10.44 10.58 6.06
CA SER A 18 -10.36 11.64 5.05
C SER A 18 -8.92 11.92 4.65
N GLY A 19 -7.99 11.95 5.62
CA GLY A 19 -6.56 12.09 5.35
C GLY A 19 -6.03 10.95 4.49
N VAL A 20 -6.37 9.69 4.80
CA VAL A 20 -6.00 8.51 4.00
C VAL A 20 -6.56 8.59 2.58
N LEU A 21 -7.84 8.92 2.44
CA LEU A 21 -8.47 9.06 1.12
C LEU A 21 -7.75 10.11 0.26
N VAL A 22 -7.54 11.32 0.80
CA VAL A 22 -6.86 12.39 0.08
C VAL A 22 -5.40 12.01 -0.21
N THR A 23 -4.67 11.48 0.78
CA THR A 23 -3.29 11.00 0.56
C THR A 23 -3.23 9.98 -0.57
N GLN A 24 -4.15 9.03 -0.60
CA GLN A 24 -4.14 7.97 -1.59
C GLN A 24 -4.51 8.45 -3.00
N ILE A 25 -5.43 9.43 -3.10
CA ILE A 25 -5.75 10.09 -4.37
C ILE A 25 -4.49 10.74 -4.94
N VAL A 26 -3.83 11.62 -4.18
CA VAL A 26 -2.65 12.33 -4.66
C VAL A 26 -1.44 11.41 -4.83
N ASN A 27 -1.29 10.39 -4.00
CA ASN A 27 -0.23 9.40 -4.10
C ASN A 27 -0.34 8.60 -5.41
N SER A 28 -1.55 8.14 -5.75
CA SER A 28 -1.82 7.43 -7.00
C SER A 28 -1.60 8.33 -8.22
N ALA A 29 -1.89 9.63 -8.11
CA ALA A 29 -1.58 10.61 -9.15
C ALA A 29 -0.07 10.82 -9.32
N VAL A 30 0.70 10.94 -8.21
CA VAL A 30 2.18 11.06 -8.26
C VAL A 30 2.80 9.87 -8.98
N HIS A 31 2.36 8.65 -8.69
CA HIS A 31 2.88 7.44 -9.33
C HIS A 31 2.75 7.41 -10.85
N LEU A 32 1.82 8.16 -11.40
CA LEU A 32 1.65 8.33 -12.85
C LEU A 32 2.31 9.61 -13.36
N ALA A 33 2.18 10.73 -12.65
CA ALA A 33 2.73 12.02 -13.04
C ALA A 33 4.26 12.01 -13.07
N GLN A 34 4.91 11.34 -12.10
CA GLN A 34 6.36 11.24 -12.00
C GLN A 34 7.03 10.65 -13.25
N PRO A 35 6.69 9.41 -13.68
CA PRO A 35 7.35 8.85 -14.88
C PRO A 35 7.00 9.62 -16.14
N LEU A 36 5.82 10.22 -16.26
CA LEU A 36 5.45 11.06 -17.40
C LEU A 36 6.34 12.29 -17.47
N LEU A 37 6.46 13.06 -16.39
CA LEU A 37 7.29 14.27 -16.36
C LEU A 37 8.79 13.95 -16.64
N VAL A 38 9.31 12.86 -16.04
CA VAL A 38 10.69 12.44 -16.27
C VAL A 38 10.89 12.00 -17.74
N ALA A 39 9.92 11.31 -18.34
CA ALA A 39 9.98 10.92 -19.75
C ALA A 39 9.98 12.15 -20.67
N ASP A 40 9.09 13.12 -20.40
CA ASP A 40 8.99 14.36 -21.19
C ASP A 40 10.28 15.18 -21.12
N MET A 41 10.83 15.36 -19.91
CA MET A 41 12.05 16.16 -19.73
C MET A 41 13.34 15.46 -20.20
N SER A 42 13.40 14.12 -20.15
CA SER A 42 14.57 13.35 -20.57
C SER A 42 14.51 12.86 -22.02
N GLY A 43 13.34 12.95 -22.67
CA GLY A 43 13.09 12.39 -23.99
C GLY A 43 13.16 10.85 -24.03
N SER A 44 13.13 10.16 -22.86
CA SER A 44 13.36 8.71 -22.77
C SER A 44 12.46 8.02 -21.78
N LEU A 45 11.65 7.08 -22.24
CA LEU A 45 10.86 6.18 -21.39
C LEU A 45 11.76 5.26 -20.54
N GLY A 46 12.94 4.90 -21.05
CA GLY A 46 13.92 4.10 -20.31
C GLY A 46 14.43 4.82 -19.07
N ASN A 47 14.74 6.12 -19.17
CA ASN A 47 15.14 6.95 -18.03
C ASN A 47 14.01 7.07 -17.01
N ALA A 48 12.76 7.22 -17.44
CA ALA A 48 11.61 7.26 -16.55
C ALA A 48 11.41 5.94 -15.80
N ALA A 49 11.55 4.81 -16.48
CA ALA A 49 11.44 3.48 -15.88
C ALA A 49 12.57 3.23 -14.86
N PHE A 50 13.82 3.56 -15.22
CA PHE A 50 14.97 3.45 -14.32
C PHE A 50 14.78 4.32 -13.07
N PHE A 51 14.35 5.56 -13.24
CA PHE A 51 14.12 6.47 -12.13
C PHE A 51 12.97 6.01 -11.22
N SER A 52 11.92 5.43 -11.78
CA SER A 52 10.83 4.84 -11.00
C SER A 52 11.31 3.64 -10.16
N ALA A 53 12.16 2.78 -10.72
CA ALA A 53 12.78 1.67 -9.99
C ALA A 53 13.71 2.17 -8.87
N PHE A 54 14.54 3.18 -9.15
CA PHE A 54 15.39 3.85 -8.17
C PHE A 54 14.54 4.45 -7.03
N GLY A 55 13.46 5.17 -7.36
CA GLY A 55 12.52 5.72 -6.38
C GLY A 55 11.90 4.64 -5.47
N THR A 56 11.64 3.44 -6.00
CA THR A 56 11.17 2.31 -5.19
C THR A 56 12.22 1.86 -4.16
N GLY A 57 13.49 1.82 -4.55
CA GLY A 57 14.60 1.53 -3.63
C GLY A 57 14.75 2.59 -2.53
N VAL A 58 14.63 3.87 -2.90
CA VAL A 58 14.68 4.99 -1.94
C VAL A 58 13.47 4.95 -0.98
N HIS A 59 12.28 4.66 -1.49
CA HIS A 59 11.08 4.46 -0.66
C HIS A 59 11.27 3.32 0.35
N MET A 60 11.86 2.21 -0.07
CA MET A 60 12.18 1.09 0.81
C MET A 60 13.13 1.51 1.94
N LEU A 61 14.16 2.32 1.63
CA LEU A 61 15.05 2.90 2.63
C LEU A 61 14.28 3.80 3.61
N GLY A 62 13.41 4.68 3.10
CA GLY A 62 12.55 5.55 3.92
C GLY A 62 11.66 4.76 4.88
N THR A 63 11.04 3.69 4.39
CA THR A 63 10.22 2.78 5.20
C THR A 63 11.02 2.14 6.33
N TYR A 64 12.27 1.70 6.04
CA TYR A 64 13.16 1.14 7.05
C TYR A 64 13.52 2.18 8.12
N LEU A 65 13.85 3.39 7.72
CA LEU A 65 14.24 4.47 8.64
C LEU A 65 13.08 4.98 9.49
N ALA A 66 11.83 4.82 9.04
CA ALA A 66 10.64 5.36 9.69
C ALA A 66 10.30 4.70 11.04
N GLY A 67 10.77 3.49 11.29
CA GLY A 67 10.42 2.72 12.50
C GLY A 67 10.79 3.47 13.79
N TRP A 68 12.04 3.91 13.91
CA TRP A 68 12.50 4.61 15.10
C TRP A 68 11.76 5.94 15.38
N PRO A 69 11.56 6.86 14.42
CA PRO A 69 10.80 8.07 14.69
C PRO A 69 9.33 7.79 15.04
N THR A 70 8.73 6.77 14.42
CA THR A 70 7.34 6.39 14.70
C THR A 70 7.18 5.86 16.12
N ASP A 71 8.11 5.02 16.59
CA ASP A 71 8.09 4.51 17.96
C ASP A 71 8.41 5.62 18.99
N ARG A 72 9.35 6.54 18.65
CA ARG A 72 9.80 7.58 19.58
C ARG A 72 8.85 8.76 19.71
N PHE A 73 8.33 9.27 18.58
CA PHE A 73 7.51 10.48 18.53
C PHE A 73 6.02 10.22 18.40
N GLY A 74 5.64 8.94 18.20
CA GLY A 74 4.26 8.50 17.94
C GLY A 74 3.85 8.63 16.48
N ALA A 75 3.07 7.66 16.02
CA ALA A 75 2.70 7.54 14.61
C ALA A 75 1.97 8.78 14.06
N ARG A 76 1.10 9.41 14.87
CA ARG A 76 0.36 10.62 14.46
C ARG A 76 1.29 11.78 14.09
N LEU A 77 2.29 12.09 14.93
CA LEU A 77 3.19 13.23 14.70
C LEU A 77 4.02 12.99 13.44
N VAL A 78 4.58 11.81 13.32
CA VAL A 78 5.39 11.42 12.15
C VAL A 78 4.54 11.47 10.89
N LEU A 79 3.30 10.97 10.92
CA LEU A 79 2.37 11.00 9.80
C LEU A 79 2.06 12.43 9.32
N VAL A 80 1.68 13.32 10.25
CA VAL A 80 1.37 14.72 9.93
C VAL A 80 2.57 15.42 9.32
N PHE A 81 3.72 15.33 10.00
CA PHE A 81 4.94 16.02 9.58
C PHE A 81 5.45 15.50 8.23
N SER A 82 5.52 14.19 8.06
CA SER A 82 5.99 13.58 6.81
C SER A 82 5.06 13.87 5.63
N THR A 83 3.73 13.86 5.85
CA THR A 83 2.77 14.19 4.78
C THR A 83 2.88 15.66 4.37
N LEU A 84 3.02 16.58 5.34
CA LEU A 84 3.25 18.00 5.06
C LEU A 84 4.56 18.20 4.28
N LEU A 85 5.64 17.56 4.73
CA LEU A 85 6.95 17.67 4.10
C LEU A 85 6.94 17.16 2.65
N ARG A 86 6.18 16.10 2.35
CA ARG A 86 5.96 15.64 0.97
C ARG A 86 5.33 16.75 0.11
N GLY A 87 4.30 17.41 0.63
CA GLY A 87 3.66 18.55 -0.07
C GLY A 87 4.64 19.67 -0.34
N VAL A 88 5.45 20.06 0.64
CA VAL A 88 6.47 21.12 0.52
C VAL A 88 7.53 20.75 -0.52
N VAL A 89 8.06 19.53 -0.47
CA VAL A 89 9.09 19.07 -1.43
C VAL A 89 8.55 19.05 -2.85
N LEU A 90 7.35 18.51 -3.05
CA LEU A 90 6.74 18.45 -4.38
C LEU A 90 6.31 19.82 -4.91
N ALA A 91 6.00 20.80 -4.06
CA ALA A 91 5.73 22.18 -4.46
C ALA A 91 6.95 22.84 -5.14
N GLY A 92 8.16 22.34 -4.86
CA GLY A 92 9.39 22.78 -5.54
C GLY A 92 9.36 22.57 -7.05
N ILE A 93 8.59 21.61 -7.57
CA ILE A 93 8.48 21.34 -9.01
C ILE A 93 7.69 22.46 -9.71
N PRO A 94 6.42 22.73 -9.39
CA PRO A 94 5.67 23.79 -10.06
C PRO A 94 6.23 25.18 -9.80
N ILE A 95 6.85 25.42 -8.65
CA ILE A 95 7.56 26.69 -8.37
C ILE A 95 8.72 26.86 -9.37
N ALA A 96 9.58 25.85 -9.53
CA ALA A 96 10.68 25.93 -10.48
C ALA A 96 10.18 26.08 -11.93
N MET A 97 9.07 25.42 -12.30
CA MET A 97 8.42 25.59 -13.59
C MET A 97 7.93 27.03 -13.82
N ALA A 98 7.27 27.62 -12.82
CA ALA A 98 6.76 28.98 -12.91
C ALA A 98 7.86 30.04 -13.08
N PHE A 99 9.06 29.80 -12.51
CA PHE A 99 10.22 30.67 -12.68
C PHE A 99 11.10 30.32 -13.91
N GLY A 100 10.72 29.30 -14.70
CA GLY A 100 11.49 28.88 -15.87
C GLY A 100 12.84 28.23 -15.55
N VAL A 101 13.07 27.81 -14.31
CA VAL A 101 14.33 27.19 -13.84
C VAL A 101 14.19 25.68 -13.59
N ALA A 102 13.07 25.09 -13.99
CA ALA A 102 12.86 23.66 -13.86
C ALA A 102 13.86 22.87 -14.70
N SER A 103 14.65 22.03 -14.05
CA SER A 103 15.62 21.15 -14.69
C SER A 103 15.35 19.70 -14.33
N LEU A 104 15.74 18.76 -15.18
CA LEU A 104 15.58 17.33 -14.91
C LEU A 104 16.24 16.91 -13.58
N PRO A 105 17.49 17.32 -13.25
CA PRO A 105 18.08 17.03 -11.95
C PRO A 105 17.26 17.55 -10.76
N TRP A 106 16.69 18.74 -10.87
CA TRP A 106 15.83 19.29 -9.80
C TRP A 106 14.59 18.45 -9.57
N VAL A 107 13.89 18.07 -10.64
CA VAL A 107 12.72 17.20 -10.60
C VAL A 107 13.07 15.84 -10.00
N MET A 108 14.21 15.27 -10.40
CA MET A 108 14.69 14.00 -9.84
C MET A 108 14.99 14.11 -8.34
N VAL A 109 15.58 15.20 -7.87
CA VAL A 109 15.82 15.44 -6.43
C VAL A 109 14.49 15.53 -5.68
N CYS A 110 13.53 16.31 -6.16
CA CYS A 110 12.22 16.44 -5.50
C CYS A 110 11.53 15.08 -5.38
N TYR A 111 11.47 14.28 -6.45
CA TYR A 111 10.84 12.95 -6.39
C TYR A 111 11.63 11.94 -5.56
N THR A 112 12.96 12.04 -5.52
CA THR A 112 13.80 11.18 -4.65
C THR A 112 13.51 11.46 -3.18
N LEU A 113 13.46 12.73 -2.79
CA LEU A 113 13.11 13.13 -1.43
C LEU A 113 11.66 12.73 -1.08
N GLU A 114 10.74 12.93 -2.02
CA GLU A 114 9.35 12.48 -1.87
C GLU A 114 9.28 10.97 -1.60
N ALA A 115 9.99 10.16 -2.40
CA ALA A 115 10.01 8.72 -2.23
C ALA A 115 10.56 8.29 -0.86
N LEU A 116 11.62 8.96 -0.38
CA LEU A 116 12.17 8.73 0.96
C LEU A 116 11.12 9.02 2.05
N ILE A 117 10.50 10.21 1.98
CA ILE A 117 9.53 10.68 2.99
C ILE A 117 8.24 9.83 2.94
N ARG A 118 7.84 9.32 1.77
CA ARG A 118 6.69 8.43 1.61
C ARG A 118 6.80 7.20 2.50
N GLY A 119 8.01 6.64 2.67
CA GLY A 119 8.22 5.50 3.58
C GLY A 119 7.82 5.79 5.02
N TYR A 120 8.01 7.02 5.50
CA TYR A 120 7.58 7.45 6.84
C TYR A 120 6.04 7.54 6.91
N VAL A 121 5.39 8.04 5.86
CA VAL A 121 3.92 8.11 5.80
C VAL A 121 3.33 6.70 5.84
N ASP A 122 3.84 5.78 5.01
CA ASP A 122 3.34 4.41 4.91
C ASP A 122 3.51 3.64 6.23
N THR A 123 4.67 3.77 6.89
CA THR A 123 4.89 3.16 8.22
C THR A 123 3.93 3.74 9.26
N SER A 124 3.83 5.06 9.33
CA SER A 124 3.05 5.74 10.37
C SER A 124 1.55 5.52 10.22
N VAL A 125 1.01 5.59 9.01
CA VAL A 125 -0.43 5.42 8.76
C VAL A 125 -0.91 4.01 9.13
N HIS A 126 -0.07 2.99 8.96
CA HIS A 126 -0.37 1.62 9.36
C HIS A 126 -0.16 1.35 10.87
N THR A 127 0.52 2.26 11.58
CA THR A 127 0.72 2.17 13.03
C THR A 127 -0.38 2.94 13.80
N VAL A 128 -0.90 4.04 13.24
CA VAL A 128 -1.93 4.89 13.86
C VAL A 128 -3.14 4.09 14.40
N PRO A 129 -3.72 3.09 13.71
CA PRO A 129 -4.84 2.32 14.26
C PRO A 129 -4.51 1.67 15.61
N LEU A 130 -3.31 1.12 15.76
CA LEU A 130 -2.87 0.50 17.01
C LEU A 130 -2.67 1.56 18.10
N ASP A 131 -2.07 2.68 17.78
CA ASP A 131 -1.88 3.82 18.70
C ASP A 131 -3.22 4.38 19.20
N LEU A 132 -4.26 4.41 18.34
CA LEU A 132 -5.56 4.99 18.68
C LEU A 132 -6.39 4.10 19.62
N VAL A 133 -6.38 2.80 19.39
CA VAL A 133 -7.33 1.91 20.08
C VAL A 133 -6.66 0.79 20.86
N GLY A 134 -5.32 0.71 20.83
CA GLY A 134 -4.57 -0.38 21.43
C GLY A 134 -5.00 -1.73 20.84
N HIS A 135 -4.95 -2.79 21.66
CA HIS A 135 -5.26 -4.14 21.21
C HIS A 135 -6.78 -4.47 21.19
N ARG A 136 -7.68 -3.46 21.18
CA ARG A 136 -9.12 -3.65 21.13
C ARG A 136 -9.56 -4.18 19.76
N ARG A 137 -9.68 -5.49 19.62
CA ARG A 137 -9.93 -6.24 18.39
C ARG A 137 -11.05 -5.63 17.50
N ASN A 138 -12.23 -5.42 18.09
CA ASN A 138 -13.39 -4.92 17.33
C ASN A 138 -13.18 -3.53 16.74
N LEU A 139 -12.40 -2.67 17.43
CA LEU A 139 -12.09 -1.33 16.98
C LEU A 139 -10.99 -1.35 15.91
N LEU A 140 -9.95 -2.17 16.07
CA LEU A 140 -8.92 -2.38 15.03
C LEU A 140 -9.54 -2.87 13.72
N ASP A 141 -10.42 -3.88 13.78
CA ASP A 141 -11.12 -4.38 12.58
C ASP A 141 -11.96 -3.28 11.91
N ARG A 142 -12.65 -2.47 12.71
CA ARG A 142 -13.48 -1.37 12.20
C ARG A 142 -12.64 -0.28 11.54
N ILE A 143 -11.50 0.08 12.13
CA ILE A 143 -10.60 1.09 11.58
C ILE A 143 -9.92 0.57 10.33
N ASN A 144 -9.33 -0.63 10.39
CA ASN A 144 -8.60 -1.22 9.29
C ASN A 144 -9.50 -1.45 8.06
N SER A 145 -10.75 -1.91 8.24
CA SER A 145 -11.67 -2.11 7.12
C SER A 145 -12.09 -0.78 6.46
N ARG A 146 -12.32 0.27 7.25
CA ARG A 146 -12.64 1.60 6.72
C ARG A 146 -11.44 2.26 6.05
N TYR A 147 -10.24 2.07 6.63
CA TYR A 147 -8.98 2.48 6.03
C TYR A 147 -8.83 1.85 4.64
N GLU A 148 -9.05 0.54 4.52
CA GLU A 148 -8.91 -0.16 3.25
C GLU A 148 -9.90 0.35 2.19
N VAL A 149 -11.16 0.63 2.57
CA VAL A 149 -12.12 1.26 1.66
C VAL A 149 -11.62 2.63 1.18
N ALA A 150 -11.15 3.48 2.09
CA ALA A 150 -10.64 4.81 1.74
C ALA A 150 -9.40 4.70 0.83
N PHE A 151 -8.52 3.73 1.10
CA PHE A 151 -7.34 3.46 0.31
C PHE A 151 -7.70 3.02 -1.12
N GLU A 152 -8.57 2.03 -1.30
CA GLU A 152 -8.95 1.51 -2.61
C GLU A 152 -9.73 2.55 -3.44
N VAL A 153 -10.64 3.31 -2.80
CA VAL A 153 -11.35 4.42 -3.47
C VAL A 153 -10.36 5.49 -3.93
N GLY A 154 -9.40 5.86 -3.09
CA GLY A 154 -8.37 6.82 -3.45
C GLY A 154 -7.45 6.32 -4.58
N ALA A 155 -7.13 5.02 -4.59
CA ALA A 155 -6.33 4.41 -5.64
C ALA A 155 -6.98 4.46 -7.02
N VAL A 156 -8.32 4.44 -7.08
CA VAL A 156 -9.08 4.62 -8.34
C VAL A 156 -9.22 6.09 -8.70
N ALA A 157 -9.53 6.93 -7.72
CA ALA A 157 -9.80 8.34 -7.95
C ALA A 157 -8.56 9.14 -8.39
N GLY A 158 -7.36 8.75 -7.93
CA GLY A 158 -6.11 9.44 -8.27
C GLY A 158 -5.78 9.48 -9.77
N PRO A 159 -5.75 8.34 -10.48
CA PRO A 159 -5.57 8.32 -11.93
C PRO A 159 -6.65 9.10 -12.69
N LEU A 160 -7.91 9.03 -12.25
CA LEU A 160 -9.01 9.78 -12.85
C LEU A 160 -8.83 11.29 -12.65
N MET A 161 -8.44 11.71 -11.45
CA MET A 161 -8.11 13.10 -11.16
C MET A 161 -6.95 13.59 -12.05
N LEU A 162 -5.86 12.82 -12.13
CA LEU A 162 -4.71 13.19 -12.97
C LEU A 162 -5.09 13.30 -14.44
N GLY A 163 -5.81 12.31 -14.99
CA GLY A 163 -6.30 12.34 -16.36
C GLY A 163 -7.18 13.53 -16.65
N GLY A 164 -8.14 13.86 -15.75
CA GLY A 164 -8.98 15.04 -15.85
C GLY A 164 -8.19 16.35 -15.83
N LEU A 165 -7.18 16.47 -14.95
CA LEU A 165 -6.33 17.66 -14.88
C LEU A 165 -5.46 17.83 -16.13
N MET A 166 -4.97 16.73 -16.71
CA MET A 166 -4.18 16.76 -17.94
C MET A 166 -5.01 17.16 -19.19
N LEU A 167 -6.30 16.88 -19.19
CA LEU A 167 -7.21 17.35 -20.24
C LEU A 167 -7.48 18.86 -20.17
N TRP A 168 -7.30 19.44 -18.98
CA TRP A 168 -7.67 20.86 -18.73
C TRP A 168 -6.49 21.82 -18.85
N SER A 169 -5.25 21.32 -18.88
CA SER A 169 -4.07 22.20 -18.82
C SER A 169 -2.80 21.59 -19.42
N ASP A 170 -1.90 22.46 -19.85
CA ASP A 170 -0.60 22.15 -20.47
C ASP A 170 0.45 21.63 -19.47
N GLY A 171 0.07 20.72 -18.57
CA GLY A 171 1.00 19.91 -17.78
C GLY A 171 1.40 20.46 -16.39
N ILE A 172 1.27 21.78 -16.09
CA ILE A 172 1.68 22.33 -14.79
C ILE A 172 0.64 22.09 -13.69
N VAL A 173 -0.65 22.09 -14.02
CA VAL A 173 -1.75 22.00 -13.02
C VAL A 173 -1.70 20.74 -12.19
N PRO A 174 -1.43 19.54 -12.70
CA PRO A 174 -1.25 18.36 -11.85
C PRO A 174 -0.16 18.57 -10.79
N HIS A 175 0.94 19.22 -11.15
CA HIS A 175 2.07 19.47 -10.24
C HIS A 175 1.77 20.55 -9.18
N ILE A 176 0.71 21.36 -9.37
CA ILE A 176 0.19 22.28 -8.34
C ILE A 176 -0.82 21.57 -7.43
N VAL A 177 -1.75 20.80 -8.00
CA VAL A 177 -2.83 20.14 -7.26
C VAL A 177 -2.30 19.06 -6.33
N ILE A 178 -1.30 18.29 -6.75
CA ILE A 178 -0.70 17.21 -5.96
C ILE A 178 -0.13 17.71 -4.62
N PRO A 179 0.76 18.71 -4.58
CA PRO A 179 1.27 19.27 -3.32
C PRO A 179 0.18 19.82 -2.40
N ILE A 180 -0.79 20.53 -2.97
CA ILE A 180 -1.96 21.05 -2.22
C ILE A 180 -2.73 19.90 -1.58
N GLY A 181 -2.94 18.80 -2.29
CA GLY A 181 -3.58 17.60 -1.77
C GLY A 181 -2.84 16.98 -0.59
N PHE A 182 -1.50 16.93 -0.61
CA PHE A 182 -0.71 16.47 0.54
C PHE A 182 -0.85 17.43 1.75
N VAL A 183 -0.84 18.74 1.52
CA VAL A 183 -1.08 19.71 2.60
C VAL A 183 -2.49 19.53 3.17
N ALA A 184 -3.51 19.41 2.34
CA ALA A 184 -4.88 19.15 2.77
C ALA A 184 -4.99 17.84 3.58
N SER A 185 -4.32 16.80 3.14
CA SER A 185 -4.25 15.53 3.87
C SER A 185 -3.57 15.68 5.24
N ALA A 186 -2.44 16.41 5.31
CA ALA A 186 -1.78 16.69 6.57
C ALA A 186 -2.69 17.45 7.54
N VAL A 187 -3.49 18.41 7.03
CA VAL A 187 -4.52 19.10 7.82
C VAL A 187 -5.56 18.13 8.34
N CYS A 188 -6.05 17.18 7.51
CA CYS A 188 -6.97 16.14 7.96
C CYS A 188 -6.36 15.30 9.10
N TYR A 189 -5.08 14.95 9.00
CA TYR A 189 -4.39 14.17 10.03
C TYR A 189 -4.19 14.94 11.36
N LEU A 190 -4.22 16.28 11.36
CA LEU A 190 -4.21 17.08 12.60
C LEU A 190 -5.44 16.80 13.46
N PHE A 191 -6.56 16.40 12.88
CA PHE A 191 -7.78 16.04 13.62
C PHE A 191 -7.74 14.65 14.23
N ILE A 192 -6.70 13.84 13.97
CA ILE A 192 -6.46 12.60 14.70
C ILE A 192 -6.15 12.97 16.15
N PRO A 193 -6.81 12.38 17.16
CA PRO A 193 -6.56 12.72 18.54
C PRO A 193 -5.10 12.45 18.96
N LYS A 194 -4.59 13.24 19.86
CA LYS A 194 -3.36 12.91 20.58
C LYS A 194 -3.63 11.68 21.43
N THR A 195 -2.91 10.62 21.20
CA THR A 195 -3.07 9.37 21.96
C THR A 195 -2.35 9.51 23.32
N THR A 196 -3.08 9.18 24.39
CA THR A 196 -2.50 9.03 25.73
C THR A 196 -1.76 7.69 25.89
N LEU A 197 -1.85 6.81 24.88
CA LEU A 197 -1.17 5.50 24.90
C LEU A 197 0.33 5.60 24.60
N THR A 198 0.80 6.75 24.14
CA THR A 198 2.23 7.06 23.98
C THR A 198 2.89 7.38 25.34
N GLY A 199 2.63 6.57 26.38
CA GLY A 199 3.38 6.61 27.64
C GLY A 199 4.87 6.23 27.49
N HIS A 200 5.39 6.20 26.26
CA HIS A 200 6.75 5.79 25.94
C HIS A 200 7.80 6.90 26.02
N LEU A 201 7.37 8.15 26.25
CA LEU A 201 8.30 9.26 26.40
C LEU A 201 9.13 9.21 27.69
N ASP A 202 8.71 8.39 28.67
CA ASP A 202 9.36 8.33 29.99
C ASP A 202 10.52 7.31 30.07
N ASN A 203 10.74 6.51 29.01
CA ASN A 203 11.85 5.55 29.01
C ASN A 203 12.70 5.64 27.72
N PRO A 204 13.75 6.49 27.72
CA PRO A 204 14.64 6.66 26.55
C PRO A 204 15.42 5.40 26.16
N SER A 205 15.39 4.37 26.99
CA SER A 205 16.04 3.09 26.76
C SER A 205 15.22 2.07 25.95
N SER A 206 13.98 2.38 25.59
CA SER A 206 13.19 1.51 24.71
C SER A 206 13.88 1.47 23.33
N HIS A 207 14.31 0.30 22.95
CA HIS A 207 15.12 0.01 21.76
C HIS A 207 14.24 0.07 20.49
N GLY A 208 13.53 1.20 20.25
CA GLY A 208 12.68 1.43 19.10
C GLY A 208 13.46 1.44 17.79
N GLY A 209 12.73 1.15 16.70
CA GLY A 209 13.26 1.20 15.34
C GLY A 209 13.13 -0.10 14.58
N SER A 210 13.30 -0.01 13.26
CA SER A 210 13.07 -1.13 12.34
C SER A 210 13.94 -2.34 12.65
N TRP A 211 15.17 -2.13 13.10
CA TRP A 211 16.07 -3.23 13.49
C TRP A 211 15.57 -3.97 14.73
N SER A 212 15.10 -3.24 15.73
CA SER A 212 14.46 -3.83 16.93
C SER A 212 13.17 -4.54 16.57
N GLY A 213 12.36 -3.94 15.70
CA GLY A 213 11.15 -4.56 15.16
C GLY A 213 11.44 -5.85 14.41
N LEU A 214 12.49 -5.87 13.58
CA LEU A 214 12.94 -7.08 12.87
C LEU A 214 13.39 -8.17 13.85
N LYS A 215 14.23 -7.82 14.84
CA LYS A 215 14.65 -8.77 15.89
C LYS A 215 13.44 -9.31 16.65
N TYR A 216 12.46 -8.45 16.97
CA TYR A 216 11.24 -8.86 17.65
C TYR A 216 10.43 -9.85 16.80
N ILE A 217 10.26 -9.57 15.49
CA ILE A 217 9.58 -10.48 14.55
C ILE A 217 10.28 -11.84 14.52
N LEU A 218 11.61 -11.86 14.39
CA LEU A 218 12.39 -13.09 14.30
C LEU A 218 12.38 -13.92 15.62
N ALA A 219 12.31 -13.23 16.76
CA ALA A 219 12.22 -13.88 18.08
C ALA A 219 10.84 -14.48 18.36
N HIS A 220 9.77 -13.97 17.72
CA HIS A 220 8.41 -14.39 17.98
C HIS A 220 7.81 -15.19 16.82
N ARG A 221 7.91 -16.51 16.88
CA ARG A 221 7.51 -17.44 15.80
C ARG A 221 6.14 -17.16 15.18
N TYR A 222 5.13 -16.85 16.00
CA TYR A 222 3.78 -16.59 15.48
C TYR A 222 3.71 -15.26 14.73
N LEU A 223 4.35 -14.20 15.25
CA LEU A 223 4.43 -12.92 14.56
C LEU A 223 5.19 -13.07 13.23
N LEU A 224 6.28 -13.83 13.22
CA LEU A 224 7.04 -14.13 12.00
C LEU A 224 6.15 -14.80 10.94
N ILE A 225 5.34 -15.80 11.33
CA ILE A 225 4.43 -16.48 10.40
C ILE A 225 3.36 -15.52 9.87
N VAL A 226 2.79 -14.66 10.74
CA VAL A 226 1.78 -13.66 10.33
C VAL A 226 2.38 -12.64 9.38
N VAL A 227 3.57 -12.13 9.68
CA VAL A 227 4.27 -11.16 8.82
C VAL A 227 4.65 -11.79 7.48
N ALA A 228 5.18 -13.02 7.47
CA ALA A 228 5.48 -13.75 6.23
C ALA A 228 4.22 -13.99 5.39
N ALA A 229 3.11 -14.38 6.01
CA ALA A 229 1.83 -14.52 5.31
C ALA A 229 1.35 -13.17 4.76
N LEU A 230 1.42 -12.10 5.55
CA LEU A 230 1.04 -10.76 5.11
C LEU A 230 1.86 -10.29 3.91
N MET A 231 3.18 -10.55 3.90
CA MET A 231 4.05 -10.27 2.75
C MET A 231 3.59 -11.01 1.49
N LEU A 232 3.21 -12.29 1.60
CA LEU A 232 2.71 -13.07 0.47
C LEU A 232 1.35 -12.56 -0.05
N PHE A 233 0.48 -12.00 0.80
CA PHE A 233 -0.77 -11.39 0.35
C PHE A 233 -0.60 -10.00 -0.27
N HIS A 234 0.55 -9.33 -0.08
CA HIS A 234 0.86 -8.07 -0.77
C HIS A 234 1.35 -8.26 -2.22
N LEU A 235 1.43 -9.48 -2.73
CA LEU A 235 1.74 -9.77 -4.13
C LEU A 235 0.69 -9.25 -5.13
N TYR A 236 -0.31 -8.50 -4.66
CA TYR A 236 -1.28 -7.85 -5.53
C TYR A 236 -0.62 -6.87 -6.54
N GLU A 237 0.59 -6.38 -6.27
CA GLU A 237 1.36 -5.58 -7.23
C GLU A 237 1.70 -6.36 -8.50
N LEU A 238 1.94 -7.67 -8.38
CA LEU A 238 2.15 -8.58 -9.50
C LEU A 238 0.97 -8.54 -10.49
N ARG A 239 -0.26 -8.34 -9.99
CA ARG A 239 -1.46 -8.17 -10.81
C ARG A 239 -1.32 -7.05 -11.84
N LYS A 240 -0.66 -5.95 -11.50
CA LYS A 240 -0.49 -4.80 -12.44
C LYS A 240 0.28 -5.24 -13.68
N LEU A 241 1.38 -5.97 -13.50
CA LEU A 241 2.17 -6.52 -14.60
C LEU A 241 1.39 -7.57 -15.38
N LEU A 242 0.73 -8.51 -14.69
CA LEU A 242 -0.11 -9.53 -15.34
C LEU A 242 -1.21 -8.89 -16.17
N SER A 243 -1.90 -7.87 -15.65
CA SER A 243 -2.95 -7.16 -16.38
C SER A 243 -2.42 -6.49 -17.64
N ALA A 244 -1.24 -5.84 -17.56
CA ALA A 244 -0.61 -5.19 -18.69
C ALA A 244 -0.18 -6.20 -19.77
N PHE A 245 0.46 -7.30 -19.38
CA PHE A 245 0.88 -8.36 -20.31
C PHE A 245 -0.30 -9.11 -20.91
N PHE A 246 -1.36 -9.36 -20.15
CA PHE A 246 -2.59 -9.97 -20.63
C PHE A 246 -3.24 -9.08 -21.71
N ALA A 247 -3.42 -7.78 -21.42
CA ALA A 247 -4.06 -6.87 -22.33
C ALA A 247 -3.24 -6.63 -23.61
N LYS A 248 -1.92 -6.41 -23.50
CA LYS A 248 -1.04 -6.16 -24.65
C LYS A 248 -0.60 -7.43 -25.36
N GLY A 249 -0.24 -8.47 -24.59
CA GLY A 249 0.40 -9.68 -25.13
C GLY A 249 -0.56 -10.76 -25.60
N LEU A 250 -1.72 -10.92 -24.93
CA LEU A 250 -2.69 -11.96 -25.28
C LEU A 250 -3.92 -11.41 -25.98
N LEU A 251 -4.51 -10.33 -25.47
CA LEU A 251 -5.70 -9.73 -26.08
C LEU A 251 -5.40 -8.77 -27.23
N HIS A 252 -4.15 -8.31 -27.34
CA HIS A 252 -3.74 -7.25 -28.29
C HIS A 252 -4.58 -5.97 -28.17
N HIS A 253 -5.15 -5.71 -26.96
CA HIS A 253 -6.05 -4.61 -26.68
C HIS A 253 -5.59 -3.82 -25.43
N PRO A 254 -4.67 -2.85 -25.57
CA PRO A 254 -4.06 -2.17 -24.42
C PRO A 254 -5.06 -1.51 -23.45
N ALA A 255 -6.20 -1.01 -23.95
CA ALA A 255 -7.23 -0.41 -23.12
C ALA A 255 -7.85 -1.38 -22.09
N ALA A 256 -7.74 -2.69 -22.32
CA ALA A 256 -8.20 -3.71 -21.39
C ALA A 256 -7.50 -3.66 -20.02
N VAL A 257 -6.29 -3.06 -19.93
CA VAL A 257 -5.58 -2.83 -18.64
C VAL A 257 -6.47 -2.05 -17.66
N GLY A 258 -7.17 -1.01 -18.16
CA GLY A 258 -8.07 -0.21 -17.35
C GLY A 258 -9.24 -1.03 -16.79
N HIS A 259 -9.87 -1.86 -17.61
CA HIS A 259 -10.99 -2.71 -17.19
C HIS A 259 -10.57 -3.72 -16.12
N VAL A 260 -9.43 -4.40 -16.32
CA VAL A 260 -8.88 -5.35 -15.33
C VAL A 260 -8.49 -4.63 -14.04
N GLY A 261 -7.89 -3.44 -14.14
CA GLY A 261 -7.55 -2.59 -13.00
C GLY A 261 -8.78 -2.17 -12.18
N SER A 262 -9.83 -1.73 -12.87
CA SER A 262 -11.10 -1.34 -12.23
C SER A 262 -11.80 -2.53 -11.57
N ALA A 263 -11.80 -3.70 -12.20
CA ALA A 263 -12.36 -4.92 -11.63
C ALA A 263 -11.69 -5.29 -10.30
N PHE A 264 -10.37 -5.17 -10.22
CA PHE A 264 -9.63 -5.39 -8.96
C PHE A 264 -10.02 -4.39 -7.87
N ALA A 265 -10.04 -3.11 -8.19
CA ALA A 265 -10.36 -2.06 -7.23
C ALA A 265 -11.79 -2.22 -6.69
N LEU A 266 -12.75 -2.54 -7.56
CA LEU A 266 -14.13 -2.87 -7.16
C LEU A 266 -14.15 -4.12 -6.26
N GLY A 267 -13.36 -5.14 -6.59
CA GLY A 267 -13.17 -6.33 -5.74
C GLY A 267 -12.60 -5.96 -4.37
N GLY A 268 -11.60 -5.08 -4.31
CA GLY A 268 -11.00 -4.57 -3.07
C GLY A 268 -12.01 -3.86 -2.18
N VAL A 269 -12.79 -2.93 -2.75
CA VAL A 269 -13.87 -2.25 -2.04
C VAL A 269 -14.92 -3.24 -1.53
N ALA A 270 -15.38 -4.15 -2.40
CA ALA A 270 -16.36 -5.18 -2.04
C ALA A 270 -15.83 -6.09 -0.92
N GLY A 271 -14.56 -6.48 -0.97
CA GLY A 271 -13.90 -7.27 0.07
C GLY A 271 -13.82 -6.55 1.41
N ALA A 272 -13.45 -5.28 1.43
CA ALA A 272 -13.40 -4.47 2.64
C ALA A 272 -14.79 -4.30 3.28
N LEU A 273 -15.83 -4.06 2.46
CA LEU A 273 -17.22 -3.97 2.92
C LEU A 273 -17.72 -5.32 3.44
N LEU A 274 -17.47 -6.41 2.69
CA LEU A 274 -17.84 -7.76 3.09
C LEU A 274 -17.20 -8.11 4.43
N TYR A 275 -15.92 -7.85 4.61
CA TYR A 275 -15.23 -8.07 5.87
C TYR A 275 -15.83 -7.23 7.00
N ALA A 276 -16.12 -5.94 6.75
CA ALA A 276 -16.71 -5.05 7.75
C ALA A 276 -18.04 -5.58 8.31
N VAL A 277 -18.88 -6.19 7.45
CA VAL A 277 -20.19 -6.75 7.85
C VAL A 277 -20.05 -8.14 8.50
N THR A 278 -19.12 -8.97 8.03
CA THR A 278 -19.05 -10.39 8.41
C THR A 278 -17.98 -10.72 9.45
N ARG A 279 -17.14 -9.76 9.83
CA ARG A 279 -16.03 -9.93 10.77
C ARG A 279 -16.37 -10.62 12.09
N HIS A 280 -17.63 -10.50 12.53
CA HIS A 280 -18.12 -11.12 13.78
C HIS A 280 -18.60 -12.57 13.58
N ARG A 281 -18.81 -13.01 12.33
CA ARG A 281 -19.42 -14.31 12.01
C ARG A 281 -18.44 -15.36 11.53
N GLY A 282 -17.23 -14.95 11.09
CA GLY A 282 -16.26 -15.85 10.48
C GLY A 282 -15.03 -16.10 11.35
N SER A 283 -14.41 -17.28 11.22
CA SER A 283 -13.06 -17.48 11.74
C SER A 283 -12.07 -16.71 10.86
N GLY A 284 -11.14 -15.97 11.47
CA GLY A 284 -10.09 -15.27 10.72
C GLY A 284 -9.33 -16.20 9.79
N MET A 285 -9.20 -17.48 10.17
CA MET A 285 -8.58 -18.54 9.39
C MET A 285 -9.30 -18.79 8.04
N GLY A 286 -10.64 -18.77 8.06
CA GLY A 286 -11.45 -18.94 6.84
C GLY A 286 -11.19 -17.84 5.80
N TRP A 287 -11.03 -16.59 6.26
CA TRP A 287 -10.70 -15.47 5.39
C TRP A 287 -9.31 -15.58 4.76
N VAL A 288 -8.32 -16.05 5.53
CA VAL A 288 -6.95 -16.23 5.00
C VAL A 288 -6.91 -17.38 4.00
N LEU A 289 -7.64 -18.49 4.24
CA LEU A 289 -7.81 -19.57 3.27
C LEU A 289 -8.54 -19.08 2.00
N GLY A 290 -9.58 -18.26 2.16
CA GLY A 290 -10.27 -17.61 1.04
C GLY A 290 -9.32 -16.78 0.19
N GLY A 291 -8.39 -16.05 0.82
CA GLY A 291 -7.35 -15.30 0.13
C GLY A 291 -6.41 -16.18 -0.70
N ALA A 292 -5.99 -17.33 -0.15
CA ALA A 292 -5.18 -18.31 -0.88
C ALA A 292 -5.95 -18.88 -2.09
N ALA A 293 -7.25 -19.17 -1.93
CA ALA A 293 -8.10 -19.59 -3.04
C ALA A 293 -8.21 -18.51 -4.13
N GLY A 294 -8.36 -17.24 -3.74
CA GLY A 294 -8.35 -16.12 -4.69
C GLY A 294 -7.03 -15.98 -5.45
N THR A 295 -5.90 -16.26 -4.80
CA THR A 295 -4.59 -16.29 -5.47
C THR A 295 -4.54 -17.40 -6.53
N LEU A 296 -5.12 -18.58 -6.27
CA LEU A 296 -5.25 -19.65 -7.27
C LEU A 296 -6.17 -19.24 -8.42
N VAL A 297 -7.30 -18.58 -8.14
CA VAL A 297 -8.19 -18.07 -9.19
C VAL A 297 -7.45 -17.08 -10.09
N LEU A 298 -6.62 -16.19 -9.55
CA LEU A 298 -5.78 -15.31 -10.36
C LEU A 298 -4.73 -16.08 -11.17
N ALA A 299 -4.15 -17.14 -10.58
CA ALA A 299 -3.12 -17.96 -11.23
C ALA A 299 -3.62 -18.66 -12.52
N VAL A 300 -4.90 -18.94 -12.62
CA VAL A 300 -5.52 -19.66 -13.78
C VAL A 300 -6.45 -18.77 -14.62
N GLY A 301 -6.82 -17.59 -14.12
CA GLY A 301 -7.83 -16.72 -14.75
C GLY A 301 -7.44 -16.17 -16.13
N TRP A 302 -6.16 -16.21 -16.49
CA TRP A 302 -5.66 -15.80 -17.81
C TRP A 302 -5.79 -16.89 -18.89
N ILE A 303 -5.94 -18.18 -18.49
CA ILE A 303 -5.91 -19.33 -19.41
C ILE A 303 -6.93 -19.22 -20.55
N PRO A 304 -8.19 -18.82 -20.30
CA PRO A 304 -9.19 -18.73 -21.36
C PRO A 304 -8.95 -17.61 -22.39
N VAL A 305 -7.96 -16.72 -22.17
CA VAL A 305 -7.68 -15.51 -23.00
C VAL A 305 -8.97 -14.72 -23.28
N ASN A 306 -9.77 -14.52 -22.23
CA ASN A 306 -11.06 -13.85 -22.30
C ASN A 306 -11.13 -12.73 -21.28
N LEU A 307 -11.42 -11.50 -21.74
CA LEU A 307 -11.43 -10.33 -20.86
C LEU A 307 -12.46 -10.40 -19.72
N PRO A 308 -13.75 -10.72 -19.95
CA PRO A 308 -14.72 -10.95 -18.89
C PRO A 308 -14.28 -11.97 -17.84
N VAL A 309 -13.71 -13.10 -18.26
CA VAL A 309 -13.21 -14.14 -17.33
C VAL A 309 -12.07 -13.60 -16.49
N MET A 310 -11.11 -12.89 -17.10
CA MET A 310 -10.01 -12.24 -16.37
C MET A 310 -10.51 -11.19 -15.40
N MET A 311 -11.49 -10.38 -15.79
CA MET A 311 -12.11 -9.39 -14.90
C MET A 311 -12.76 -10.04 -13.67
N VAL A 312 -13.51 -11.12 -13.85
CA VAL A 312 -14.11 -11.89 -12.75
C VAL A 312 -13.03 -12.50 -11.85
N ALA A 313 -12.00 -13.12 -12.43
CA ALA A 313 -10.90 -13.69 -11.66
C ALA A 313 -10.18 -12.63 -10.81
N VAL A 314 -9.87 -11.47 -11.39
CA VAL A 314 -9.20 -10.37 -10.71
C VAL A 314 -10.12 -9.72 -9.66
N PHE A 315 -11.41 -9.61 -9.91
CA PHE A 315 -12.40 -9.14 -8.93
C PHE A 315 -12.44 -10.08 -7.71
N LEU A 316 -12.59 -11.38 -7.93
CA LEU A 316 -12.62 -12.38 -6.85
C LEU A 316 -11.30 -12.41 -6.07
N PHE A 317 -10.18 -12.27 -6.76
CA PHE A 317 -8.88 -12.09 -6.13
C PHE A 317 -8.85 -10.83 -5.26
N GLY A 318 -9.36 -9.69 -5.74
CA GLY A 318 -9.45 -8.45 -4.98
C GLY A 318 -10.24 -8.62 -3.68
N VAL A 319 -11.46 -9.19 -3.77
CA VAL A 319 -12.32 -9.47 -2.60
C VAL A 319 -11.58 -10.33 -1.57
N SER A 320 -11.07 -11.47 -2.00
CA SER A 320 -10.47 -12.45 -1.10
C SER A 320 -9.13 -11.98 -0.51
N ASN A 321 -8.33 -11.29 -1.30
CA ASN A 321 -7.04 -10.75 -0.88
C ASN A 321 -7.20 -9.69 0.20
N VAL A 322 -8.14 -8.73 0.02
CA VAL A 322 -8.40 -7.67 1.00
C VAL A 322 -8.90 -8.27 2.32
N CYS A 323 -9.83 -9.23 2.28
CA CYS A 323 -10.31 -9.90 3.49
C CYS A 323 -9.17 -10.60 4.24
N ALA A 324 -8.29 -11.32 3.54
CA ALA A 324 -7.14 -11.99 4.15
C ALA A 324 -6.13 -10.99 4.76
N ARG A 325 -5.80 -9.91 4.03
CA ARG A 325 -4.90 -8.87 4.50
C ARG A 325 -5.42 -8.18 5.77
N LEU A 326 -6.71 -7.86 5.84
CA LEU A 326 -7.32 -7.25 7.01
C LEU A 326 -7.18 -8.13 8.25
N VAL A 327 -7.41 -9.45 8.13
CA VAL A 327 -7.20 -10.40 9.22
C VAL A 327 -5.74 -10.45 9.65
N LEU A 328 -4.83 -10.58 8.71
CA LEU A 328 -3.40 -10.69 9.00
C LEU A 328 -2.82 -9.39 9.58
N THR A 329 -3.27 -8.23 9.09
CA THR A 329 -2.90 -6.92 9.65
C THR A 329 -3.35 -6.80 11.11
N ARG A 330 -4.59 -7.20 11.40
CA ARG A 330 -5.09 -7.24 12.77
C ARG A 330 -4.26 -8.18 13.66
N TRP A 331 -3.98 -9.42 13.21
CA TRP A 331 -3.16 -10.36 13.98
C TRP A 331 -1.74 -9.84 14.22
N ARG A 332 -1.14 -9.17 13.22
CA ARG A 332 0.14 -8.48 13.43
C ARG A 332 0.03 -7.44 14.53
N GLN A 333 -1.01 -6.60 14.50
CA GLN A 333 -1.24 -5.56 15.51
C GLN A 333 -1.51 -6.13 16.89
N GLU A 334 -2.29 -7.23 17.00
CA GLU A 334 -2.57 -7.91 18.26
C GLU A 334 -1.33 -8.58 18.88
N LEU A 335 -0.39 -9.04 18.06
CA LEU A 335 0.84 -9.71 18.49
C LEU A 335 2.00 -8.75 18.76
N THR A 336 1.86 -7.48 18.41
CA THR A 336 2.92 -6.48 18.54
C THR A 336 2.68 -5.60 19.74
N PRO A 337 3.61 -5.55 20.73
CA PRO A 337 3.54 -4.57 21.81
C PRO A 337 3.61 -3.15 21.26
N LEU A 338 2.97 -2.19 21.94
CA LEU A 338 2.91 -0.79 21.50
C LEU A 338 4.31 -0.18 21.32
N GLU A 339 5.25 -0.55 22.17
CA GLU A 339 6.65 -0.09 22.13
C GLU A 339 7.44 -0.49 20.87
N PHE A 340 6.99 -1.57 20.17
CA PHE A 340 7.59 -2.05 18.92
C PHE A 340 6.69 -1.81 17.69
N ALA A 341 5.57 -1.11 17.84
CA ALA A 341 4.55 -1.00 16.80
C ALA A 341 5.08 -0.37 15.50
N GLY A 342 5.83 0.71 15.60
CA GLY A 342 6.47 1.37 14.47
C GLY A 342 7.58 0.53 13.85
N GLY A 343 8.46 -0.05 14.69
CA GLY A 343 9.56 -0.89 14.22
C GLY A 343 9.10 -2.17 13.52
N VAL A 344 8.10 -2.87 14.07
CA VAL A 344 7.50 -4.06 13.45
C VAL A 344 6.78 -3.71 12.15
N THR A 345 6.06 -2.58 12.12
CA THR A 345 5.39 -2.11 10.91
C THR A 345 6.42 -1.76 9.83
N ALA A 346 7.44 -0.98 10.16
CA ALA A 346 8.50 -0.61 9.22
C ALA A 346 9.25 -1.84 8.66
N ALA A 347 9.62 -2.80 9.52
CA ALA A 347 10.27 -4.03 9.09
C ALA A 347 9.36 -4.88 8.18
N SER A 348 8.05 -4.94 8.48
CA SER A 348 7.06 -5.64 7.65
C SER A 348 6.91 -4.99 6.28
N GLU A 349 6.81 -3.66 6.22
CA GLU A 349 6.65 -2.90 4.97
C GLU A 349 7.93 -2.93 4.12
N PHE A 350 9.10 -2.85 4.77
CA PHE A 350 10.39 -3.04 4.10
C PHE A 350 10.46 -4.42 3.43
N GLY A 351 10.17 -5.48 4.17
CA GLY A 351 10.17 -6.85 3.64
C GLY A 351 9.17 -7.04 2.50
N ARG A 352 7.97 -6.45 2.61
CA ARG A 352 6.96 -6.43 1.56
C ARG A 352 7.49 -5.81 0.27
N THR A 353 8.10 -4.63 0.37
CA THR A 353 8.65 -3.92 -0.79
C THR A 353 9.82 -4.68 -1.42
N ALA A 354 10.71 -5.25 -0.60
CA ALA A 354 11.83 -6.05 -1.08
C ALA A 354 11.35 -7.29 -1.87
N ILE A 355 10.34 -8.01 -1.35
CA ILE A 355 9.73 -9.15 -2.05
C ILE A 355 9.08 -8.70 -3.36
N SER A 356 8.35 -7.60 -3.36
CA SER A 356 7.71 -7.06 -4.58
C SER A 356 8.74 -6.72 -5.66
N VAL A 357 9.86 -6.08 -5.29
CA VAL A 357 10.95 -5.78 -6.23
C VAL A 357 11.54 -7.07 -6.80
N GLY A 358 11.85 -8.05 -5.94
CA GLY A 358 12.39 -9.34 -6.38
C GLY A 358 11.47 -10.07 -7.34
N ILE A 359 10.18 -10.15 -7.03
CA ILE A 359 9.18 -10.82 -7.87
C ILE A 359 8.98 -10.08 -9.20
N ASN A 360 8.88 -8.76 -9.17
CA ASN A 360 8.74 -7.97 -10.40
C ASN A 360 9.95 -8.16 -11.33
N SER A 361 11.16 -8.30 -10.76
CA SER A 361 12.38 -8.60 -11.53
C SER A 361 12.31 -9.98 -12.18
N VAL A 362 11.86 -11.01 -11.44
CA VAL A 362 11.69 -12.37 -11.97
C VAL A 362 10.64 -12.39 -13.08
N VAL A 363 9.50 -11.70 -12.87
CA VAL A 363 8.45 -11.59 -13.90
C VAL A 363 8.97 -10.84 -15.12
N GLY A 364 9.64 -9.72 -14.93
CA GLY A 364 10.28 -8.98 -16.03
C GLY A 364 11.21 -9.88 -16.84
N ALA A 365 12.09 -10.65 -16.18
CA ALA A 365 12.98 -11.60 -16.83
C ALA A 365 12.21 -12.72 -17.56
N ALA A 366 11.14 -13.25 -16.98
CA ALA A 366 10.33 -14.30 -17.60
C ALA A 366 9.68 -13.87 -18.94
N PHE A 367 9.29 -12.59 -19.04
CA PHE A 367 8.71 -12.04 -20.26
C PHE A 367 9.73 -11.43 -21.22
N SER A 368 10.99 -11.15 -20.79
CA SER A 368 12.07 -10.62 -21.63
C SER A 368 12.96 -11.70 -22.26
N SER A 369 12.89 -12.95 -21.80
CA SER A 369 13.76 -14.06 -22.21
C SER A 369 13.51 -14.60 -23.63
N GLY A 370 12.78 -13.89 -24.48
CA GLY A 370 12.52 -14.28 -25.89
C GLY A 370 11.55 -15.46 -26.06
N GLY A 371 10.96 -15.97 -24.97
CA GLY A 371 9.94 -16.98 -25.01
C GLY A 371 8.58 -16.44 -25.48
N SER A 372 7.62 -17.33 -25.73
CA SER A 372 6.25 -16.92 -26.02
C SER A 372 5.62 -16.22 -24.83
N VAL A 373 4.66 -15.31 -25.08
CA VAL A 373 3.89 -14.65 -23.99
C VAL A 373 3.24 -15.70 -23.09
N TYR A 374 2.80 -16.83 -23.63
CA TYR A 374 2.22 -17.95 -22.90
C TYR A 374 3.21 -18.59 -21.92
N SER A 375 4.50 -18.70 -22.27
CA SER A 375 5.51 -19.24 -21.35
C SER A 375 5.73 -18.30 -20.16
N GLY A 376 5.73 -16.99 -20.39
CA GLY A 376 5.79 -15.99 -19.33
C GLY A 376 4.61 -16.10 -18.35
N PHE A 377 3.39 -16.22 -18.88
CA PHE A 377 2.20 -16.46 -18.05
C PHE A 377 2.24 -17.79 -17.32
N GLY A 378 2.75 -18.87 -17.94
CA GLY A 378 2.95 -20.17 -17.30
C GLY A 378 3.87 -20.08 -16.08
N ILE A 379 4.99 -19.38 -16.21
CA ILE A 379 5.94 -19.13 -15.09
C ILE A 379 5.25 -18.35 -13.96
N VAL A 380 4.55 -17.27 -14.29
CA VAL A 380 3.89 -16.44 -13.29
C VAL A 380 2.71 -17.16 -12.65
N GLY A 381 1.92 -17.91 -13.42
CA GLY A 381 0.85 -18.75 -12.89
C GLY A 381 1.39 -19.82 -11.93
N GLY A 382 2.50 -20.47 -12.28
CA GLY A 382 3.21 -21.41 -11.41
C GLY A 382 3.70 -20.77 -10.11
N MET A 383 4.28 -19.55 -10.19
CA MET A 383 4.67 -18.78 -9.00
C MET A 383 3.47 -18.46 -8.11
N LEU A 384 2.36 -17.98 -8.66
CA LEU A 384 1.15 -17.70 -7.90
C LEU A 384 0.59 -18.98 -7.26
N GLY A 385 0.64 -20.11 -7.94
CA GLY A 385 0.29 -21.41 -7.39
C GLY A 385 1.15 -21.80 -6.19
N LEU A 386 2.48 -21.64 -6.29
CA LEU A 386 3.41 -21.87 -5.18
C LEU A 386 3.12 -20.94 -4.00
N PHE A 387 2.81 -19.66 -4.27
CA PHE A 387 2.45 -18.72 -3.21
C PHE A 387 1.15 -19.10 -2.52
N ALA A 388 0.14 -19.54 -3.26
CA ALA A 388 -1.11 -20.03 -2.67
C ALA A 388 -0.86 -21.25 -1.77
N VAL A 389 -0.01 -22.19 -2.20
CA VAL A 389 0.40 -23.33 -1.35
C VAL A 389 1.13 -22.83 -0.09
N ALA A 390 2.09 -21.90 -0.23
CA ALA A 390 2.81 -21.33 0.91
C ALA A 390 1.84 -20.62 1.87
N GLN A 391 0.87 -19.86 1.37
CA GLN A 391 -0.20 -19.23 2.16
C GLN A 391 -0.98 -20.28 2.97
N VAL A 392 -1.41 -21.38 2.34
CA VAL A 392 -2.12 -22.48 3.02
C VAL A 392 -1.26 -23.13 4.11
N VAL A 393 0.03 -23.37 3.83
CA VAL A 393 0.96 -23.95 4.81
C VAL A 393 1.10 -23.03 6.01
N LEU A 394 1.34 -21.72 5.79
CA LEU A 394 1.45 -20.73 6.88
C LEU A 394 0.16 -20.65 7.72
N VAL A 395 -1.00 -20.70 7.06
CA VAL A 395 -2.30 -20.73 7.72
C VAL A 395 -2.46 -21.97 8.62
N ARG A 396 -2.06 -23.15 8.14
CA ARG A 396 -2.09 -24.38 8.95
C ARG A 396 -1.16 -24.32 10.17
N LEU A 397 0.00 -23.67 10.02
CA LEU A 397 0.93 -23.45 11.14
C LEU A 397 0.33 -22.51 12.21
N LEU A 398 -0.44 -21.48 11.77
CA LEU A 398 -1.17 -20.58 12.67
C LEU A 398 -2.33 -21.30 13.39
N GLY A 399 -3.04 -22.18 12.70
CA GLY A 399 -4.19 -22.92 13.26
C GLY A 399 -3.85 -23.91 14.38
N ARG A 400 -2.59 -24.34 14.46
CA ARG A 400 -2.13 -25.21 15.57
C ARG A 400 -2.05 -24.53 16.94
N ARG A 401 -2.20 -23.21 17.01
CA ARG A 401 -2.21 -22.45 18.28
C ARG A 401 -3.60 -22.42 18.93
N HIS A 402 -4.66 -22.59 18.16
CA HIS A 402 -6.06 -22.47 18.63
C HIS A 402 -6.70 -23.82 18.99
N ARG A 403 -5.92 -24.88 18.96
CA ARG A 403 -6.25 -26.20 19.52
C ARG A 403 -5.40 -26.45 20.76
#